data_9bbdc6f51db91a05531ba73f09b87c7a
#
_entry.id   9bbdc6f51db91a05531ba73f09b87c7a
#
_cell.length_a   1.000
_cell.length_b   1.000
_cell.length_c   1.000
_cell.angle_alpha   90.00
_cell.angle_beta   90.00
_cell.angle_gamma   90.00
#
_symmetry.space_group_name_H-M   'P 1'
#
loop_
_entity.id
_entity.type
_entity.pdbx_description
1 polymer ?
#
loop_
_entity_poly.entity_id
_entity_poly.type
_entity_poly.pdbx_seq_one_letter_code
_entity_poly.pdbx_strand_id
1 'polypeptide(L)'
;MKIIRNESIGDYSWDNKNKSTGAEDNWGKNNWSDARLNYLLNPGHESETYGGSLYWNRKSGTCYSGDNNATESCDFTSTGLTDSAKTMIGDAKWYLGAISTYDNVTLPMFYTRERGTTVYSGRSTNWTGKVGLMYPSDYGYATSGGSGTNRAGCMSMPLYNWGSRFSDCKNNDWLSMSVTQCTLSPRADDSRDVFTVIGTGPVTDSSASSSIAGRPVVHLKSTIKVISGSGTTTSPFIL
;
A
#
# COMPACT_ATOMS: atom_id res chain seq x y z
N MET A 1 11.01 6.17 11.92
CA MET A 1 11.47 5.71 10.59
C MET A 1 10.33 4.92 9.94
N LYS A 2 10.11 5.09 8.62
CA LYS A 2 9.15 4.31 7.83
C LYS A 2 9.90 3.22 7.07
N ILE A 3 9.42 2.00 7.11
CA ILE A 3 10.05 0.84 6.45
C ILE A 3 9.00 0.16 5.59
N ILE A 4 9.36 -0.22 4.38
CA ILE A 4 8.56 -1.04 3.48
C ILE A 4 9.24 -2.39 3.27
N ARG A 5 8.43 -3.45 3.19
CA ARG A 5 8.92 -4.77 2.80
C ARG A 5 9.43 -4.73 1.36
N ASN A 6 10.58 -5.36 1.09
CA ASN A 6 11.17 -5.38 -0.25
C ASN A 6 10.31 -6.16 -1.25
N GLU A 7 9.75 -7.29 -0.83
CA GLU A 7 8.96 -8.18 -1.67
C GLU A 7 7.47 -8.09 -1.34
N SER A 8 6.61 -8.44 -2.28
CA SER A 8 5.19 -8.65 -2.02
C SER A 8 4.99 -9.80 -1.03
N ILE A 9 3.89 -9.75 -0.28
CA ILE A 9 3.41 -10.86 0.55
C ILE A 9 2.47 -11.80 -0.21
N GLY A 10 2.19 -11.51 -1.48
CA GLY A 10 1.21 -12.16 -2.35
C GLY A 10 0.24 -11.15 -2.94
N ASP A 11 -0.66 -11.64 -3.78
CA ASP A 11 -1.68 -10.86 -4.46
C ASP A 11 -3.01 -11.03 -3.74
N TYR A 12 -3.46 -9.99 -3.06
CA TYR A 12 -4.68 -10.01 -2.24
C TYR A 12 -5.59 -8.84 -2.58
N SER A 13 -6.89 -9.02 -2.35
CA SER A 13 -7.85 -7.92 -2.44
C SER A 13 -7.58 -6.89 -1.35
N TRP A 14 -7.57 -5.62 -1.71
CA TRP A 14 -7.50 -4.51 -0.76
C TRP A 14 -8.72 -4.54 0.18
N ASP A 15 -9.91 -4.68 -0.40
CA ASP A 15 -11.14 -5.05 0.31
C ASP A 15 -12.06 -5.82 -0.60
N ASN A 16 -12.71 -6.87 -0.06
CA ASN A 16 -13.59 -7.73 -0.82
C ASN A 16 -14.77 -8.23 0.03
N LYS A 17 -15.06 -7.56 1.13
CA LYS A 17 -16.17 -7.99 1.97
C LYS A 17 -17.51 -7.70 1.34
N ASN A 18 -18.28 -8.72 1.09
CA ASN A 18 -19.67 -8.61 0.75
C ASN A 18 -20.45 -8.11 1.98
N LYS A 19 -21.12 -6.97 1.86
CA LYS A 19 -21.95 -6.38 2.90
C LYS A 19 -23.42 -6.68 2.73
N SER A 20 -23.81 -7.33 1.66
CA SER A 20 -25.20 -7.58 1.29
C SER A 20 -26.07 -6.31 1.18
N THR A 21 -25.48 -5.17 0.90
CA THR A 21 -26.16 -3.88 0.87
C THR A 21 -25.76 -3.04 -0.33
N GLY A 22 -26.16 -3.43 -1.52
CA GLY A 22 -26.03 -2.59 -2.70
C GLY A 22 -24.82 -2.89 -3.59
N ALA A 23 -24.50 -1.97 -4.50
CA ALA A 23 -23.54 -2.18 -5.58
C ALA A 23 -22.07 -2.39 -5.14
N GLU A 24 -21.76 -2.09 -3.89
CA GLU A 24 -20.40 -2.26 -3.34
C GLU A 24 -20.12 -3.69 -2.86
N ASP A 25 -21.14 -4.54 -2.77
CA ASP A 25 -21.07 -5.80 -2.04
C ASP A 25 -20.03 -6.79 -2.61
N ASN A 26 -19.89 -6.83 -3.93
CA ASN A 26 -19.00 -7.78 -4.60
C ASN A 26 -17.67 -7.15 -5.04
N TRP A 27 -17.50 -5.84 -4.88
CA TRP A 27 -16.36 -5.08 -5.38
C TRP A 27 -15.48 -4.51 -4.27
N GLY A 28 -15.87 -4.78 -3.02
CA GLY A 28 -15.22 -4.20 -1.86
C GLY A 28 -15.53 -2.71 -1.70
N LYS A 29 -14.88 -2.11 -0.72
CA LYS A 29 -14.98 -0.67 -0.40
C LYS A 29 -13.60 -0.09 -0.19
N ASN A 30 -13.41 1.11 -0.68
CA ASN A 30 -12.15 1.84 -0.44
C ASN A 30 -12.10 2.49 0.97
N ASN A 31 -12.51 1.75 1.99
CA ASN A 31 -12.46 2.18 3.39
C ASN A 31 -11.39 1.38 4.15
N TRP A 32 -10.20 1.95 4.29
CA TRP A 32 -9.08 1.25 4.92
C TRP A 32 -9.39 0.71 6.32
N SER A 33 -10.16 1.43 7.12
CA SER A 33 -10.48 1.02 8.49
C SER A 33 -11.17 -0.36 8.55
N ASP A 34 -11.92 -0.72 7.52
CA ASP A 34 -12.68 -1.97 7.43
C ASP A 34 -12.14 -2.92 6.35
N ALA A 35 -11.06 -2.53 5.67
CA ALA A 35 -10.53 -3.26 4.54
C ALA A 35 -10.00 -4.65 4.93
N ARG A 36 -10.24 -5.63 4.10
CA ARG A 36 -9.79 -7.02 4.33
C ARG A 36 -8.27 -7.11 4.40
N LEU A 37 -7.55 -6.33 3.57
CA LEU A 37 -6.10 -6.28 3.63
C LEU A 37 -5.61 -5.64 4.94
N ASN A 38 -6.28 -4.61 5.45
CA ASN A 38 -5.97 -4.07 6.78
C ASN A 38 -6.10 -5.15 7.85
N TYR A 39 -7.20 -5.93 7.83
CA TYR A 39 -7.43 -7.00 8.79
C TYR A 39 -6.41 -8.13 8.69
N LEU A 40 -5.95 -8.45 7.47
CA LEU A 40 -4.88 -9.41 7.24
C LEU A 40 -3.56 -8.97 7.91
N LEU A 41 -3.23 -7.68 7.78
CA LEU A 41 -1.92 -7.12 8.16
C LEU A 41 -1.80 -6.76 9.64
N ASN A 42 -2.92 -6.49 10.33
CA ASN A 42 -2.93 -5.90 11.66
C ASN A 42 -3.48 -6.84 12.74
N PRO A 43 -3.14 -6.63 14.02
CA PRO A 43 -3.69 -7.40 15.13
C PRO A 43 -5.15 -7.03 15.43
N GLY A 44 -5.85 -7.90 16.18
CA GLY A 44 -7.19 -7.64 16.69
C GLY A 44 -8.31 -8.10 15.75
N HIS A 45 -7.99 -8.82 14.69
CA HIS A 45 -8.96 -9.32 13.70
C HIS A 45 -9.00 -10.85 13.63
N GLU A 46 -8.52 -11.54 14.66
CA GLU A 46 -8.36 -13.01 14.70
C GLU A 46 -9.70 -13.76 14.60
N SER A 47 -10.82 -13.09 14.86
CA SER A 47 -12.18 -13.63 14.72
C SER A 47 -12.74 -13.60 13.31
N GLU A 48 -12.07 -12.92 12.37
CA GLU A 48 -12.50 -12.90 10.97
C GLU A 48 -12.26 -14.27 10.32
N THR A 49 -13.26 -14.75 9.56
CA THR A 49 -13.21 -16.06 8.93
C THR A 49 -12.06 -16.19 7.93
N TYR A 50 -11.78 -15.12 7.18
CA TYR A 50 -10.73 -15.08 6.16
C TYR A 50 -9.77 -13.92 6.40
N GLY A 51 -8.48 -14.19 6.32
CA GLY A 51 -7.41 -13.20 6.39
C GLY A 51 -7.14 -12.60 7.78
N GLY A 52 -7.99 -12.88 8.80
CA GLY A 52 -7.94 -12.22 10.10
C GLY A 52 -6.59 -12.29 10.80
N SER A 53 -5.80 -11.22 10.78
CA SER A 53 -4.48 -11.09 11.43
C SER A 53 -3.45 -12.16 11.02
N LEU A 54 -3.62 -12.87 9.90
CA LEU A 54 -2.75 -14.01 9.54
C LEU A 54 -1.30 -13.56 9.31
N TYR A 55 -1.10 -12.44 8.59
CA TYR A 55 0.24 -11.88 8.37
C TYR A 55 0.89 -11.41 9.68
N TRP A 56 0.12 -10.69 10.51
CA TRP A 56 0.58 -10.22 11.81
C TRP A 56 1.01 -11.38 12.71
N ASN A 57 0.23 -12.46 12.75
CA ASN A 57 0.42 -13.58 13.64
C ASN A 57 1.28 -14.73 13.06
N ARG A 58 1.82 -14.55 11.83
CA ARG A 58 2.60 -15.59 11.13
C ARG A 58 1.87 -16.93 11.04
N LYS A 59 0.63 -16.88 10.57
CA LYS A 59 -0.23 -18.07 10.42
C LYS A 59 -0.57 -18.32 8.96
N SER A 60 -1.00 -19.53 8.68
CA SER A 60 -1.65 -19.92 7.42
C SER A 60 -3.17 -19.94 7.58
N GLY A 61 -3.86 -19.81 6.46
CA GLY A 61 -5.31 -19.83 6.42
C GLY A 61 -5.86 -19.56 5.03
N THR A 62 -6.99 -18.87 4.95
CA THR A 62 -7.64 -18.46 3.71
C THR A 62 -7.72 -16.94 3.66
N CYS A 63 -7.36 -16.34 2.53
CA CYS A 63 -7.36 -14.89 2.30
C CYS A 63 -8.28 -14.52 1.15
N TYR A 64 -8.78 -13.29 1.12
CA TYR A 64 -9.48 -12.74 -0.05
C TYR A 64 -8.50 -12.40 -1.17
N SER A 65 -8.79 -12.85 -2.39
CA SER A 65 -7.86 -12.81 -3.52
C SER A 65 -8.47 -12.39 -4.87
N GLY A 66 -9.66 -11.82 -4.89
CA GLY A 66 -10.28 -11.41 -6.15
C GLY A 66 -11.74 -10.99 -6.01
N ASP A 67 -12.36 -10.67 -7.14
CA ASP A 67 -13.76 -10.25 -7.21
C ASP A 67 -14.74 -11.31 -6.69
N ASN A 68 -15.95 -10.88 -6.37
CA ASN A 68 -17.04 -11.76 -5.92
C ASN A 68 -16.68 -12.58 -4.68
N ASN A 69 -15.92 -12.00 -3.74
CA ASN A 69 -15.46 -12.67 -2.53
C ASN A 69 -14.60 -13.93 -2.81
N ALA A 70 -13.89 -13.95 -3.92
CA ALA A 70 -12.93 -15.01 -4.21
C ALA A 70 -11.89 -15.13 -3.09
N THR A 71 -11.52 -16.35 -2.78
CA THR A 71 -10.55 -16.66 -1.72
C THR A 71 -9.53 -17.68 -2.19
N GLU A 72 -8.35 -17.63 -1.58
CA GLU A 72 -7.27 -18.60 -1.80
C GLU A 72 -6.55 -18.97 -0.51
N SER A 73 -5.80 -20.03 -0.51
CA SER A 73 -4.92 -20.39 0.60
C SER A 73 -3.78 -19.38 0.71
N CYS A 74 -3.48 -18.93 1.93
CA CYS A 74 -2.37 -18.04 2.20
C CYS A 74 -1.55 -18.57 3.39
N ASP A 75 -0.22 -18.44 3.29
CA ASP A 75 0.70 -18.93 4.33
C ASP A 75 1.75 -17.86 4.65
N PHE A 76 1.71 -17.36 5.88
CA PHE A 76 2.64 -16.38 6.41
C PHE A 76 3.53 -16.94 7.53
N THR A 77 3.60 -18.25 7.71
CA THR A 77 4.38 -18.88 8.77
C THR A 77 5.87 -18.57 8.68
N SER A 78 6.40 -18.38 7.45
CA SER A 78 7.79 -17.98 7.22
C SER A 78 7.95 -16.48 6.90
N THR A 79 6.93 -15.84 6.32
CA THR A 79 7.02 -14.49 5.74
C THR A 79 6.33 -13.40 6.57
N GLY A 80 5.50 -13.76 7.53
CA GLY A 80 4.82 -12.84 8.44
C GLY A 80 5.76 -12.18 9.45
N LEU A 81 5.22 -11.22 10.21
CA LEU A 81 6.01 -10.44 11.18
C LEU A 81 6.49 -11.29 12.34
N THR A 82 7.81 -11.30 12.57
CA THR A 82 8.41 -11.95 13.75
C THR A 82 8.04 -11.21 15.03
N ASP A 83 8.11 -11.88 16.17
CA ASP A 83 7.81 -11.22 17.46
C ASP A 83 8.82 -10.10 17.76
N SER A 84 10.09 -10.27 17.40
CA SER A 84 11.08 -9.19 17.48
C SER A 84 10.69 -7.98 16.62
N ALA A 85 10.28 -8.18 15.38
CA ALA A 85 9.81 -7.09 14.51
C ALA A 85 8.60 -6.37 15.13
N LYS A 86 7.62 -7.10 15.65
CA LYS A 86 6.42 -6.51 16.28
C LYS A 86 6.78 -5.60 17.46
N THR A 87 7.82 -5.94 18.25
CA THR A 87 8.26 -5.09 19.38
C THR A 87 8.79 -3.74 18.94
N MET A 88 9.33 -3.64 17.72
CA MET A 88 9.88 -2.41 17.13
C MET A 88 8.83 -1.54 16.46
N ILE A 89 7.69 -2.10 16.06
CA ILE A 89 6.64 -1.38 15.32
C ILE A 89 5.82 -0.52 16.27
N GLY A 90 5.74 0.78 15.96
CA GLY A 90 4.89 1.75 16.65
C GLY A 90 3.49 1.84 16.02
N ASP A 91 2.53 2.41 16.77
CA ASP A 91 1.32 2.90 16.16
C ASP A 91 1.63 4.16 15.38
N ALA A 92 1.07 4.25 14.18
CA ALA A 92 1.25 5.40 13.32
C ALA A 92 -0.12 5.93 12.87
N LYS A 93 -0.21 7.24 12.71
CA LYS A 93 -1.33 7.87 12.03
C LYS A 93 -1.11 7.76 10.53
N TRP A 94 -1.99 7.05 9.86
CA TRP A 94 -2.03 6.90 8.41
C TRP A 94 -3.07 7.86 7.85
N TYR A 95 -2.68 8.67 6.90
CA TYR A 95 -3.58 9.60 6.22
C TYR A 95 -4.33 8.87 5.12
N LEU A 96 -5.62 9.15 4.99
CA LEU A 96 -6.52 8.50 4.04
C LEU A 96 -7.18 9.52 3.11
N GLY A 97 -6.57 10.68 2.95
CA GLY A 97 -7.02 11.66 1.96
C GLY A 97 -7.01 11.04 0.57
N ALA A 98 -8.05 11.35 -0.20
CA ALA A 98 -8.38 10.70 -1.45
C ALA A 98 -8.25 11.66 -2.64
N ILE A 99 -8.24 11.09 -3.84
CA ILE A 99 -8.00 11.80 -5.09
C ILE A 99 -9.08 11.37 -6.08
N SER A 100 -9.71 12.34 -6.79
CA SER A 100 -10.79 12.04 -7.73
C SER A 100 -10.28 11.70 -9.13
N THR A 101 -9.15 12.29 -9.53
CA THR A 101 -8.56 12.07 -10.87
C THR A 101 -7.06 11.92 -10.74
N TYR A 102 -6.42 11.18 -11.65
CA TYR A 102 -4.97 10.93 -11.61
C TYR A 102 -4.19 11.37 -12.83
N ASP A 103 -4.86 11.63 -13.96
CA ASP A 103 -4.22 11.91 -15.25
C ASP A 103 -3.24 13.08 -15.20
N ASN A 104 -3.56 14.12 -14.42
CA ASN A 104 -2.78 15.33 -14.27
C ASN A 104 -2.24 15.54 -12.86
N VAL A 105 -2.19 14.48 -12.02
CA VAL A 105 -1.75 14.59 -10.63
C VAL A 105 -0.25 14.35 -10.53
N THR A 106 0.47 15.44 -10.24
CA THR A 106 1.91 15.38 -10.00
C THR A 106 2.23 14.85 -8.61
N LEU A 107 3.48 14.49 -8.38
CA LEU A 107 3.96 14.00 -7.11
C LEU A 107 3.64 14.92 -5.90
N PRO A 108 3.90 16.25 -5.94
CA PRO A 108 3.52 17.13 -4.84
C PRO A 108 2.00 17.19 -4.60
N MET A 109 1.20 17.06 -5.66
CA MET A 109 -0.26 17.02 -5.55
C MET A 109 -0.74 15.75 -4.86
N PHE A 110 -0.18 14.57 -5.21
CA PHE A 110 -0.46 13.32 -4.49
C PHE A 110 -0.14 13.49 -3.01
N TYR A 111 1.07 13.92 -2.66
CA TYR A 111 1.50 14.11 -1.28
C TYR A 111 0.54 15.01 -0.47
N THR A 112 0.10 16.13 -1.06
CA THR A 112 -0.83 17.07 -0.41
C THR A 112 -2.22 16.47 -0.24
N ARG A 113 -2.75 15.81 -1.26
CA ARG A 113 -4.11 15.25 -1.25
C ARG A 113 -4.22 14.05 -0.32
N GLU A 114 -3.23 13.16 -0.30
CA GLU A 114 -3.16 12.03 0.65
C GLU A 114 -3.29 12.49 2.11
N ARG A 115 -2.79 13.69 2.43
CA ARG A 115 -2.82 14.30 3.77
C ARG A 115 -3.97 15.29 3.96
N GLY A 116 -4.79 15.44 2.93
CA GLY A 116 -5.96 16.31 2.93
C GLY A 116 -7.16 15.68 3.62
N THR A 117 -8.28 16.37 3.54
CA THR A 117 -9.55 15.96 4.15
C THR A 117 -10.60 15.51 3.13
N THR A 118 -10.29 15.59 1.83
CA THR A 118 -11.17 15.06 0.77
C THR A 118 -11.15 13.55 0.84
N VAL A 119 -12.32 12.94 0.94
CA VAL A 119 -12.53 11.48 0.93
C VAL A 119 -13.84 11.16 0.24
N TYR A 120 -14.06 9.90 -0.16
CA TYR A 120 -15.40 9.46 -0.53
C TYR A 120 -16.36 9.61 0.68
N SER A 121 -17.60 9.93 0.41
CA SER A 121 -18.60 10.19 1.46
C SER A 121 -18.65 9.05 2.49
N GLY A 122 -18.59 9.40 3.77
CA GLY A 122 -18.63 8.44 4.88
C GLY A 122 -17.30 7.71 5.16
N ARG A 123 -16.20 8.06 4.50
CA ARG A 123 -14.88 7.51 4.81
C ARG A 123 -14.10 8.39 5.80
N SER A 124 -13.22 7.76 6.58
CA SER A 124 -12.33 8.47 7.49
C SER A 124 -11.16 9.11 6.73
N THR A 125 -10.71 10.28 7.18
CA THR A 125 -9.55 10.98 6.63
C THR A 125 -8.21 10.46 7.17
N ASN A 126 -8.25 9.60 8.16
CA ASN A 126 -7.07 8.96 8.76
C ASN A 126 -7.47 7.70 9.54
N TRP A 127 -6.46 6.88 9.79
CA TRP A 127 -6.54 5.68 10.62
C TRP A 127 -5.27 5.56 11.46
N THR A 128 -5.36 4.99 12.64
CA THR A 128 -4.20 4.71 13.50
C THR A 128 -4.01 3.21 13.66
N GLY A 129 -2.82 2.72 13.36
CA GLY A 129 -2.51 1.31 13.48
C GLY A 129 -1.06 0.98 13.14
N LYS A 130 -0.73 -0.31 13.09
CA LYS A 130 0.64 -0.82 13.01
C LYS A 130 1.18 -0.91 11.59
N VAL A 131 0.38 -1.44 10.67
CA VAL A 131 0.81 -1.80 9.32
C VAL A 131 -0.14 -1.18 8.31
N GLY A 132 0.40 -0.42 7.38
CA GLY A 132 -0.30 0.12 6.22
C GLY A 132 0.37 -0.30 4.91
N LEU A 133 0.14 0.49 3.88
CA LEU A 133 0.76 0.35 2.57
C LEU A 133 1.52 1.63 2.21
N MET A 134 2.31 1.60 1.14
CA MET A 134 2.92 2.81 0.60
C MET A 134 1.84 3.74 0.02
N TYR A 135 2.17 5.01 -0.07
CA TYR A 135 1.39 5.98 -0.82
C TYR A 135 1.91 6.11 -2.26
N PRO A 136 1.10 6.56 -3.21
CA PRO A 136 1.59 7.01 -4.50
C PRO A 136 2.73 8.02 -4.39
N SER A 137 2.68 8.93 -3.41
CA SER A 137 3.76 9.88 -3.17
C SER A 137 5.06 9.23 -2.67
N ASP A 138 5.00 8.14 -1.89
CA ASP A 138 6.20 7.39 -1.51
C ASP A 138 6.92 6.86 -2.75
N TYR A 139 6.16 6.24 -3.66
CA TYR A 139 6.66 5.77 -4.95
C TYR A 139 7.30 6.91 -5.73
N GLY A 140 6.58 7.99 -5.94
CA GLY A 140 7.13 9.11 -6.70
C GLY A 140 8.41 9.73 -6.11
N TYR A 141 8.54 9.80 -4.77
CA TYR A 141 9.75 10.33 -4.12
C TYR A 141 10.95 9.38 -4.17
N ALA A 142 10.73 8.10 -4.42
CA ALA A 142 11.76 7.06 -4.41
C ALA A 142 12.66 7.09 -5.67
N THR A 143 12.22 7.74 -6.75
CA THR A 143 13.01 7.84 -7.97
C THR A 143 14.25 8.72 -7.83
N SER A 144 15.34 8.30 -8.46
CA SER A 144 16.51 9.15 -8.70
C SER A 144 16.46 9.87 -10.06
N GLY A 145 15.49 9.50 -10.93
CA GLY A 145 15.50 9.91 -12.33
C GLY A 145 16.68 9.32 -13.11
N GLY A 146 16.86 9.76 -14.34
CA GLY A 146 17.92 9.27 -15.23
C GLY A 146 18.43 10.34 -16.18
N SER A 147 19.14 9.93 -17.23
CA SER A 147 19.76 10.82 -18.20
C SER A 147 18.75 11.48 -19.17
N GLY A 148 17.69 10.78 -19.53
CA GLY A 148 16.62 11.30 -20.39
C GLY A 148 15.62 12.16 -19.63
N THR A 149 15.35 11.80 -18.35
CA THR A 149 14.48 12.56 -17.45
C THR A 149 15.07 12.56 -16.06
N ASN A 150 15.62 13.69 -15.64
CA ASN A 150 16.19 13.81 -14.32
C ASN A 150 15.12 13.79 -13.22
N ARG A 151 15.55 13.66 -11.94
CA ARG A 151 14.66 13.58 -10.79
C ARG A 151 13.66 14.73 -10.70
N ALA A 152 14.10 15.98 -10.94
CA ALA A 152 13.22 17.15 -10.91
C ALA A 152 12.15 17.08 -12.01
N GLY A 153 12.52 16.64 -13.21
CA GLY A 153 11.61 16.36 -14.32
C GLY A 153 10.58 15.30 -13.95
N CYS A 154 11.00 14.19 -13.37
CA CYS A 154 10.09 13.13 -12.88
C CYS A 154 9.09 13.68 -11.86
N MET A 155 9.55 14.44 -10.87
CA MET A 155 8.69 14.98 -9.81
C MET A 155 7.66 16.00 -10.31
N SER A 156 7.93 16.68 -11.41
CA SER A 156 7.02 17.68 -12.01
C SER A 156 5.97 17.08 -12.92
N MET A 157 6.12 15.82 -13.32
CA MET A 157 5.18 15.15 -14.20
C MET A 157 4.07 14.43 -13.42
N PRO A 158 2.87 14.26 -14.04
CA PRO A 158 1.88 13.34 -13.50
C PRO A 158 2.44 11.92 -13.36
N LEU A 159 2.22 11.28 -12.22
CA LEU A 159 2.67 9.90 -11.98
C LEU A 159 2.03 8.90 -12.96
N TYR A 160 0.89 9.23 -13.53
CA TYR A 160 0.25 8.47 -14.60
C TYR A 160 1.15 8.33 -15.85
N ASN A 161 2.02 9.31 -16.11
CA ASN A 161 2.89 9.33 -17.28
C ASN A 161 4.23 8.62 -17.10
N TRP A 162 4.47 7.99 -15.93
CA TRP A 162 5.74 7.32 -15.61
C TRP A 162 5.96 5.98 -16.33
N GLY A 163 5.23 5.72 -17.41
CA GLY A 163 5.39 4.53 -18.25
C GLY A 163 6.51 4.65 -19.29
N SER A 164 6.23 4.12 -20.48
CA SER A 164 7.20 4.01 -21.58
C SER A 164 7.82 5.33 -22.00
N ARG A 165 7.06 6.45 -21.93
CA ARG A 165 7.53 7.78 -22.37
C ARG A 165 8.54 8.40 -21.40
N PHE A 166 8.48 8.07 -20.11
CA PHE A 166 9.34 8.62 -19.08
C PHE A 166 9.90 7.47 -18.22
N SER A 167 10.42 6.46 -18.91
CA SER A 167 10.91 5.23 -18.30
C SER A 167 12.01 5.44 -17.26
N ASP A 168 12.80 6.51 -17.36
CA ASP A 168 13.82 6.84 -16.36
C ASP A 168 13.23 7.02 -14.97
N CYS A 169 12.03 7.61 -14.87
CA CYS A 169 11.37 7.85 -13.58
C CYS A 169 11.07 6.53 -12.86
N LYS A 170 10.52 5.56 -13.60
CA LYS A 170 10.19 4.24 -13.08
C LYS A 170 11.42 3.33 -12.92
N ASN A 171 12.32 3.32 -13.91
CA ASN A 171 13.46 2.38 -13.93
C ASN A 171 14.51 2.70 -12.86
N ASN A 172 14.57 3.95 -12.40
CA ASN A 172 15.46 4.38 -11.33
C ASN A 172 14.70 4.65 -10.02
N ASP A 173 13.54 4.02 -9.85
CA ASP A 173 12.74 4.05 -8.65
C ASP A 173 12.92 2.74 -7.88
N TRP A 174 13.46 2.81 -6.66
CA TRP A 174 13.73 1.63 -5.85
C TRP A 174 12.45 0.98 -5.25
N LEU A 175 11.31 1.65 -5.31
CA LEU A 175 10.01 1.07 -4.95
C LEU A 175 9.30 0.41 -6.13
N SER A 176 9.81 0.61 -7.36
CA SER A 176 9.24 0.00 -8.56
C SER A 176 9.33 -1.52 -8.52
N MET A 177 8.29 -2.19 -8.93
CA MET A 177 8.24 -3.64 -9.16
C MET A 177 7.75 -3.93 -10.58
N SER A 178 7.98 -5.15 -11.06
CA SER A 178 7.44 -5.61 -12.35
C SER A 178 5.95 -6.02 -12.30
N VAL A 179 5.36 -6.01 -11.10
CA VAL A 179 3.95 -6.34 -10.87
C VAL A 179 3.19 -5.13 -10.36
N THR A 180 1.87 -5.13 -10.53
CA THR A 180 1.01 -4.09 -9.97
C THR A 180 0.99 -4.17 -8.45
N GLN A 181 1.13 -3.04 -7.77
CA GLN A 181 1.19 -2.93 -6.31
C GLN A 181 0.03 -2.10 -5.78
N CYS A 182 -0.56 -2.55 -4.68
CA CYS A 182 -1.54 -1.76 -3.93
C CYS A 182 -0.89 -0.58 -3.23
N THR A 183 -1.59 0.55 -3.19
CA THR A 183 -1.27 1.69 -2.33
C THR A 183 -2.32 1.88 -1.23
N LEU A 184 -2.03 2.77 -0.29
CA LEU A 184 -2.98 3.09 0.78
C LEU A 184 -4.07 4.08 0.34
N SER A 185 -3.90 4.76 -0.78
CA SER A 185 -4.72 5.90 -1.17
C SER A 185 -6.00 5.47 -1.88
N PRO A 186 -7.20 5.85 -1.37
CA PRO A 186 -8.48 5.59 -2.03
C PRO A 186 -8.80 6.65 -3.08
N ARG A 187 -9.77 6.36 -3.96
CA ARG A 187 -10.44 7.37 -4.79
C ARG A 187 -11.49 8.14 -3.99
N ALA A 188 -11.66 9.43 -4.33
CA ALA A 188 -12.63 10.30 -3.68
C ALA A 188 -14.00 10.31 -4.37
N ASP A 189 -14.07 9.93 -5.62
CA ASP A 189 -15.27 9.98 -6.48
C ASP A 189 -15.82 8.58 -6.84
N ASP A 190 -15.10 7.53 -6.45
CA ASP A 190 -15.57 6.15 -6.55
C ASP A 190 -15.43 5.45 -5.18
N SER A 191 -16.47 4.76 -4.75
CA SER A 191 -16.51 4.08 -3.45
C SER A 191 -15.71 2.78 -3.40
N ARG A 192 -15.27 2.27 -4.55
CA ARG A 192 -14.69 0.94 -4.73
C ARG A 192 -13.23 0.96 -5.15
N ASP A 193 -12.75 2.08 -5.71
CA ASP A 193 -11.43 2.14 -6.33
C ASP A 193 -10.39 2.67 -5.37
N VAL A 194 -9.19 2.11 -5.50
CA VAL A 194 -7.97 2.49 -4.79
C VAL A 194 -6.84 2.73 -5.80
N PHE A 195 -5.89 3.59 -5.45
CA PHE A 195 -4.73 3.80 -6.31
C PHE A 195 -3.75 2.64 -6.26
N THR A 196 -3.16 2.35 -7.42
CA THR A 196 -2.16 1.30 -7.61
C THR A 196 -0.98 1.84 -8.41
N VAL A 197 0.19 1.23 -8.22
CA VAL A 197 1.36 1.42 -9.08
C VAL A 197 1.43 0.21 -10.00
N ILE A 198 1.16 0.38 -11.29
CA ILE A 198 1.25 -0.73 -12.24
C ILE A 198 2.70 -1.08 -12.58
N GLY A 199 2.98 -2.36 -12.86
CA GLY A 199 4.35 -2.86 -13.08
C GLY A 199 5.10 -2.16 -14.22
N THR A 200 4.42 -1.47 -15.12
CA THR A 200 5.01 -0.65 -16.19
C THR A 200 5.33 0.79 -15.77
N GLY A 201 4.97 1.20 -14.55
CA GLY A 201 5.37 2.47 -13.93
C GLY A 201 4.26 3.45 -13.56
N PRO A 202 3.19 3.61 -14.35
CA PRO A 202 2.13 4.56 -14.04
C PRO A 202 1.43 4.30 -12.71
N VAL A 203 1.01 5.37 -12.05
CA VAL A 203 0.00 5.32 -10.99
C VAL A 203 -1.37 5.44 -11.64
N THR A 204 -2.21 4.45 -11.40
CA THR A 204 -3.61 4.38 -11.87
C THR A 204 -4.50 3.99 -10.69
N ASP A 205 -5.73 3.65 -10.96
CA ASP A 205 -6.64 3.04 -9.99
C ASP A 205 -7.00 1.61 -10.39
N SER A 206 -7.51 0.88 -9.44
CA SER A 206 -8.06 -0.47 -9.61
C SER A 206 -9.16 -0.70 -8.58
N SER A 207 -10.07 -1.61 -8.89
CA SER A 207 -11.08 -2.01 -7.92
C SER A 207 -10.42 -2.56 -6.64
N ALA A 208 -10.94 -2.21 -5.49
CA ALA A 208 -10.46 -2.72 -4.19
C ALA A 208 -10.53 -4.24 -4.08
N SER A 209 -11.43 -4.89 -4.86
CA SER A 209 -11.53 -6.34 -4.91
C SER A 209 -10.48 -7.01 -5.80
N SER A 210 -9.78 -6.27 -6.65
CA SER A 210 -8.76 -6.86 -7.54
C SER A 210 -7.64 -7.53 -6.74
N SER A 211 -7.18 -8.67 -7.27
CA SER A 211 -6.01 -9.39 -6.73
C SER A 211 -4.73 -8.66 -7.12
N ILE A 212 -4.09 -7.99 -6.18
CA ILE A 212 -2.95 -7.11 -6.44
C ILE A 212 -1.89 -7.27 -5.34
N ALA A 213 -0.62 -7.17 -5.75
CA ALA A 213 0.52 -7.34 -4.85
C ALA A 213 0.48 -6.39 -3.64
N GLY A 214 0.47 -6.95 -2.45
CA GLY A 214 0.55 -6.23 -1.19
C GLY A 214 1.99 -6.10 -0.70
N ARG A 215 2.44 -4.88 -0.37
CA ARG A 215 3.74 -4.62 0.30
C ARG A 215 3.52 -3.89 1.61
N PRO A 216 3.57 -4.60 2.74
CA PRO A 216 3.39 -3.99 4.06
C PRO A 216 4.41 -2.90 4.35
N VAL A 217 3.91 -1.83 4.96
CA VAL A 217 4.69 -0.69 5.44
C VAL A 217 4.46 -0.52 6.92
N VAL A 218 5.53 -0.28 7.67
CA VAL A 218 5.49 -0.07 9.12
C VAL A 218 6.23 1.21 9.51
N HIS A 219 5.87 1.77 10.66
CA HIS A 219 6.64 2.81 11.31
C HIS A 219 7.31 2.26 12.56
N LEU A 220 8.62 2.43 12.67
CA LEU A 220 9.33 2.07 13.89
C LEU A 220 9.02 3.04 15.01
N LYS A 221 9.02 2.54 16.25
CA LYS A 221 8.96 3.37 17.45
C LYS A 221 10.10 4.38 17.45
N SER A 222 9.88 5.56 18.02
CA SER A 222 10.90 6.61 18.12
C SER A 222 12.11 6.23 18.98
N THR A 223 11.96 5.22 19.82
CA THR A 223 13.03 4.67 20.67
C THR A 223 13.99 3.75 19.91
N ILE A 224 13.62 3.27 18.73
CA ILE A 224 14.47 2.40 17.91
C ILE A 224 15.57 3.23 17.28
N LYS A 225 16.81 2.78 17.46
CA LYS A 225 18.01 3.43 16.91
C LYS A 225 18.77 2.46 16.01
N VAL A 226 19.38 2.99 14.96
CA VAL A 226 20.35 2.24 14.18
C VAL A 226 21.58 2.04 15.03
N ILE A 227 21.98 0.79 15.26
CA ILE A 227 23.18 0.40 16.02
C ILE A 227 24.40 0.40 15.09
N SER A 228 24.24 -0.10 13.86
CA SER A 228 25.29 -0.19 12.87
C SER A 228 24.73 -0.36 11.45
N GLY A 229 25.61 -0.39 10.46
CA GLY A 229 25.28 -0.54 9.05
C GLY A 229 25.18 0.81 8.32
N SER A 230 25.29 0.77 7.00
CA SER A 230 25.21 1.92 6.10
C SER A 230 23.91 1.95 5.27
N GLY A 231 23.04 0.95 5.44
CA GLY A 231 21.78 0.83 4.70
C GLY A 231 21.94 0.26 3.28
N THR A 232 23.10 -0.30 2.96
CA THR A 232 23.32 -1.00 1.69
C THR A 232 23.00 -2.49 1.81
N THR A 233 22.87 -3.19 0.68
CA THR A 233 22.65 -4.64 0.65
C THR A 233 23.77 -5.43 1.33
N THR A 234 25.00 -4.91 1.27
CA THR A 234 26.19 -5.53 1.89
C THR A 234 26.45 -5.07 3.32
N SER A 235 25.79 -3.99 3.75
CA SER A 235 25.88 -3.43 5.09
C SER A 235 24.51 -2.88 5.52
N PRO A 236 23.51 -3.76 5.73
CA PRO A 236 22.18 -3.33 6.12
C PRO A 236 22.20 -2.67 7.50
N PHE A 237 21.23 -1.79 7.76
CA PHE A 237 21.06 -1.25 9.10
C PHE A 237 20.70 -2.35 10.09
N ILE A 238 21.38 -2.36 11.22
CA ILE A 238 21.06 -3.18 12.38
C ILE A 238 20.36 -2.28 13.40
N LEU A 239 19.19 -2.73 13.91
CA LEU A 239 18.32 -2.00 14.81
C LEU A 239 18.41 -2.57 16.23
#